data_218be35885f88cb59c4258ceaadf0bde
#
_entry.id   218be35885f88cb59c4258ceaadf0bde
#
_cell.length_a   1.000
_cell.length_b   1.000
_cell.length_c   1.000
_cell.angle_alpha   90.00
_cell.angle_beta   90.00
_cell.angle_gamma   90.00
#
_symmetry.space_group_name_H-M   'P 1'
#
loop_
_entity.id
_entity.type
_entity.pdbx_description
1 polymer ?
#
loop_
_entity_poly.entity_id
_entity_poly.type
_entity_poly.pdbx_seq_one_letter_code
_entity_poly.pdbx_strand_id
1 'polypeptide(L)'
;MRGGESGKIFYGWWIVVAAFLNFFFVIGIIFYGFPVFYTSFVEELGFTHAQVTQGFFLGFLIVGLPFGLVAGAVIDRVGAKWVILTGVALVGTSLLLMARMTKLWQYEALCVLEVLGYVFAGPIATQVLVARWFRARRGRAMGIAYLGLGSGGVVAPMLINYLIRAHGWEHALEIVAIALLVVLFPVGIWVTRSTPEEMGLLPDGATGSAATGVAIADTASSRVAEAVRTKNFWLILFGSTLAIGAIGAVIQHFILFLKDQGYSSAVAARFSTGLLVASLAGRILVGYAVDLVSKKNAMAVFYFLIGASVVLLMAARVPTAAWAFAAIFGFSMGADYMLVSLVTAECFGTSSLGKLLALIIMGYSLGQWGFPWVVGKIFDARHSYDLAWKLTAVAGMAGGLAIYLVSARKEKARLS
;
A
#
# COMPACT_ATOMS: atom_id res chain seq x y z
N MET A 1 3.01 33.87 37.13
CA MET A 1 4.23 33.06 37.07
C MET A 1 3.94 31.88 36.15
N ARG A 2 4.41 31.92 34.89
CA ARG A 2 4.28 30.81 33.96
C ARG A 2 5.49 29.90 34.16
N GLY A 3 5.29 28.83 34.92
CA GLY A 3 6.29 27.78 35.07
C GLY A 3 6.53 27.08 33.73
N GLY A 4 7.72 27.26 33.20
CA GLY A 4 8.19 26.56 32.04
C GLY A 4 8.40 25.08 32.36
N GLU A 5 7.48 24.19 31.94
CA GLU A 5 7.79 22.79 31.82
C GLU A 5 8.61 22.57 30.54
N SER A 6 9.89 22.39 30.80
CA SER A 6 10.91 22.08 29.81
C SER A 6 10.53 20.90 28.94
N GLY A 7 10.43 21.13 27.62
CA GLY A 7 10.98 20.33 26.52
C GLY A 7 10.77 18.83 26.45
N LYS A 8 9.78 18.21 27.10
CA LYS A 8 9.50 16.78 26.85
C LYS A 8 8.71 16.62 25.55
N ILE A 9 9.33 15.94 24.58
CA ILE A 9 8.65 15.60 23.32
C ILE A 9 7.38 14.83 23.66
N PHE A 10 6.22 15.25 23.09
CA PHE A 10 4.96 14.55 23.26
C PHE A 10 5.10 13.08 22.84
N TYR A 11 4.69 12.15 23.71
CA TYR A 11 4.88 10.70 23.49
C TYR A 11 4.28 10.20 22.18
N GLY A 12 3.23 10.83 21.67
CA GLY A 12 2.65 10.51 20.38
C GLY A 12 3.65 10.48 19.22
N TRP A 13 4.75 11.23 19.29
CA TRP A 13 5.79 11.17 18.26
C TRP A 13 6.56 9.84 18.27
N TRP A 14 6.70 9.19 19.42
CA TRP A 14 7.24 7.82 19.48
C TRP A 14 6.30 6.81 18.86
N ILE A 15 4.99 7.03 18.97
CA ILE A 15 3.98 6.24 18.25
C ILE A 15 4.12 6.44 16.72
N VAL A 16 4.44 7.66 16.28
CA VAL A 16 4.72 7.92 14.83
C VAL A 16 5.97 7.18 14.38
N VAL A 17 7.03 7.14 15.21
CA VAL A 17 8.23 6.34 14.92
C VAL A 17 7.90 4.85 14.84
N ALA A 18 7.09 4.33 15.77
CA ALA A 18 6.63 2.94 15.72
C ALA A 18 5.81 2.65 14.45
N ALA A 19 4.92 3.57 14.06
CA ALA A 19 4.14 3.48 12.82
C ALA A 19 5.03 3.54 11.57
N PHE A 20 6.05 4.42 11.56
CA PHE A 20 7.05 4.49 10.49
C PHE A 20 7.78 3.17 10.33
N LEU A 21 8.31 2.59 11.42
CA LEU A 21 9.02 1.31 11.38
C LEU A 21 8.09 0.18 10.94
N ASN A 22 6.85 0.17 11.40
CA ASN A 22 5.87 -0.83 10.96
C ASN A 22 5.60 -0.73 9.46
N PHE A 23 5.38 0.46 8.91
CA PHE A 23 5.23 0.67 7.47
C PHE A 23 6.50 0.37 6.69
N PHE A 24 7.68 0.68 7.25
CA PHE A 24 8.97 0.38 6.62
C PHE A 24 9.14 -1.12 6.40
N PHE A 25 8.88 -1.94 7.42
CA PHE A 25 9.05 -3.40 7.32
C PHE A 25 7.87 -4.06 6.61
N VAL A 26 6.64 -3.89 7.10
CA VAL A 26 5.47 -4.67 6.63
C VAL A 26 5.07 -4.30 5.21
N ILE A 27 5.15 -3.03 4.83
CA ILE A 27 4.81 -2.62 3.47
C ILE A 27 6.07 -2.38 2.63
N GLY A 28 7.01 -1.60 3.15
CA GLY A 28 8.22 -1.23 2.41
C GLY A 28 9.04 -2.46 2.04
N ILE A 29 9.51 -3.21 3.04
CA ILE A 29 10.37 -4.37 2.79
C ILE A 29 9.58 -5.56 2.24
N ILE A 30 8.45 -5.92 2.87
CA ILE A 30 7.74 -7.14 2.49
C ILE A 30 6.98 -6.95 1.18
N PHE A 31 6.08 -5.96 1.07
CA PHE A 31 5.25 -5.82 -0.12
C PHE A 31 6.05 -5.43 -1.37
N TYR A 32 6.95 -4.43 -1.27
CA TYR A 32 7.73 -3.98 -2.43
C TYR A 32 9.01 -4.80 -2.67
N GLY A 33 9.52 -5.49 -1.66
CA GLY A 33 10.71 -6.31 -1.78
C GLY A 33 10.43 -7.75 -2.19
N PHE A 34 9.28 -8.30 -1.83
CA PHE A 34 8.94 -9.70 -2.05
C PHE A 34 9.05 -10.16 -3.52
N PRO A 35 8.69 -9.34 -4.54
CA PRO A 35 8.86 -9.73 -5.93
C PRO A 35 10.30 -10.08 -6.35
N VAL A 36 11.30 -9.69 -5.58
CA VAL A 36 12.71 -10.09 -5.83
C VAL A 36 12.89 -11.60 -5.64
N PHE A 37 12.16 -12.21 -4.69
CA PHE A 37 12.20 -13.65 -4.44
C PHE A 37 11.55 -14.47 -5.55
N TYR A 38 10.64 -13.90 -6.33
CA TYR A 38 9.95 -14.62 -7.41
C TYR A 38 10.92 -15.20 -8.42
N THR A 39 12.04 -14.54 -8.68
CA THR A 39 13.07 -15.04 -9.60
C THR A 39 13.65 -16.37 -9.10
N SER A 40 13.99 -16.47 -7.82
CA SER A 40 14.48 -17.72 -7.23
C SER A 40 13.39 -18.80 -7.19
N PHE A 41 12.14 -18.43 -6.91
CA PHE A 41 11.04 -19.41 -6.89
C PHE A 41 10.76 -19.99 -8.29
N VAL A 42 10.91 -19.19 -9.35
CA VAL A 42 10.79 -19.67 -10.73
C VAL A 42 12.01 -20.49 -11.12
N GLU A 43 13.22 -20.03 -10.85
CA GLU A 43 14.47 -20.66 -11.30
C GLU A 43 14.80 -21.92 -10.50
N GLU A 44 14.55 -21.95 -9.19
CA GLU A 44 15.00 -23.05 -8.29
C GLU A 44 13.87 -24.00 -7.87
N LEU A 45 12.63 -23.49 -7.67
CA LEU A 45 11.48 -24.33 -7.29
C LEU A 45 10.61 -24.72 -8.49
N GLY A 46 10.87 -24.14 -9.69
CA GLY A 46 10.12 -24.45 -10.92
C GLY A 46 8.69 -23.91 -10.92
N PHE A 47 8.39 -22.88 -10.13
CA PHE A 47 7.07 -22.27 -10.11
C PHE A 47 6.86 -21.44 -11.38
N THR A 48 5.62 -21.38 -11.87
CA THR A 48 5.28 -20.52 -13.02
C THR A 48 5.08 -19.07 -12.57
N HIS A 49 5.10 -18.13 -13.53
CA HIS A 49 4.86 -16.70 -13.28
C HIS A 49 3.47 -16.44 -12.69
N ALA A 50 2.47 -17.25 -13.05
CA ALA A 50 1.16 -17.17 -12.41
C ALA A 50 1.16 -17.69 -10.98
N GLN A 51 1.88 -18.81 -10.73
CA GLN A 51 1.91 -19.43 -9.40
C GLN A 51 2.54 -18.53 -8.35
N VAL A 52 3.63 -17.81 -8.67
CA VAL A 52 4.28 -16.89 -7.72
C VAL A 52 3.41 -15.70 -7.32
N THR A 53 2.46 -15.28 -8.16
CA THR A 53 1.51 -14.19 -7.83
C THR A 53 0.17 -14.72 -7.32
N GLN A 54 -0.17 -15.98 -7.62
CA GLN A 54 -1.42 -16.63 -7.21
C GLN A 54 -1.55 -16.72 -5.69
N GLY A 55 -0.46 -17.00 -4.97
CA GLY A 55 -0.47 -17.13 -3.52
C GLY A 55 -1.05 -15.91 -2.82
N PHE A 56 -0.59 -14.71 -3.18
CA PHE A 56 -1.11 -13.46 -2.62
C PHE A 56 -2.55 -13.17 -3.05
N PHE A 57 -2.92 -13.49 -4.29
CA PHE A 57 -4.29 -13.34 -4.75
C PHE A 57 -5.25 -14.25 -3.97
N LEU A 58 -4.88 -15.51 -3.75
CA LEU A 58 -5.64 -16.44 -2.90
C LEU A 58 -5.71 -15.94 -1.46
N GLY A 59 -4.58 -15.48 -0.89
CA GLY A 59 -4.54 -14.89 0.44
C GLY A 59 -5.50 -13.70 0.56
N PHE A 60 -5.54 -12.82 -0.44
CA PHE A 60 -6.47 -11.70 -0.44
C PHE A 60 -7.93 -12.17 -0.50
N LEU A 61 -8.28 -13.14 -1.35
CA LEU A 61 -9.65 -13.66 -1.45
C LEU A 61 -10.10 -14.38 -0.17
N ILE A 62 -9.23 -15.21 0.41
CA ILE A 62 -9.58 -16.07 1.56
C ILE A 62 -9.60 -15.29 2.86
N VAL A 63 -8.62 -14.41 3.10
CA VAL A 63 -8.48 -13.68 4.36
C VAL A 63 -8.48 -12.17 4.20
N GLY A 64 -7.86 -11.63 3.17
CA GLY A 64 -7.74 -10.18 2.99
C GLY A 64 -9.09 -9.48 2.87
N LEU A 65 -9.98 -10.01 2.03
CA LEU A 65 -11.31 -9.46 1.82
C LEU A 65 -12.21 -9.64 3.06
N PRO A 66 -12.41 -10.84 3.64
CA PRO A 66 -13.29 -11.02 4.80
C PRO A 66 -12.76 -10.31 6.06
N PHE A 67 -11.49 -10.48 6.38
CA PHE A 67 -10.91 -9.88 7.60
C PHE A 67 -10.66 -8.39 7.47
N GLY A 68 -10.44 -7.86 6.27
CA GLY A 68 -10.40 -6.42 6.02
C GLY A 68 -11.70 -5.71 6.43
N LEU A 69 -12.86 -6.36 6.27
CA LEU A 69 -14.16 -5.83 6.67
C LEU A 69 -14.31 -5.74 8.20
N VAL A 70 -13.78 -6.70 8.93
CA VAL A 70 -13.92 -6.80 10.39
C VAL A 70 -12.72 -6.26 11.15
N ALA A 71 -11.63 -5.92 10.45
CA ALA A 71 -10.39 -5.45 11.08
C ALA A 71 -10.63 -4.27 12.03
N GLY A 72 -11.44 -3.29 11.62
CA GLY A 72 -11.81 -2.16 12.48
C GLY A 72 -12.45 -2.59 13.79
N ALA A 73 -13.43 -3.50 13.75
CA ALA A 73 -14.11 -4.00 14.94
C ALA A 73 -13.16 -4.80 15.85
N VAL A 74 -12.23 -5.56 15.28
CA VAL A 74 -11.19 -6.27 16.04
C VAL A 74 -10.26 -5.27 16.73
N ILE A 75 -9.80 -4.23 16.01
CA ILE A 75 -8.94 -3.17 16.56
C ILE A 75 -9.64 -2.43 17.71
N ASP A 76 -10.95 -2.19 17.59
CA ASP A 76 -11.73 -1.49 18.63
C ASP A 76 -11.90 -2.34 19.91
N ARG A 77 -11.99 -3.65 19.78
CA ARG A 77 -12.15 -4.58 20.93
C ARG A 77 -10.83 -4.95 21.59
N VAL A 78 -9.80 -5.23 20.80
CA VAL A 78 -8.52 -5.80 21.28
C VAL A 78 -7.47 -4.71 21.48
N GLY A 79 -7.61 -3.57 20.80
CA GLY A 79 -6.64 -2.48 20.77
C GLY A 79 -5.62 -2.63 19.63
N ALA A 80 -5.24 -1.50 19.04
CA ALA A 80 -4.34 -1.46 17.87
C ALA A 80 -2.98 -2.12 18.14
N LYS A 81 -2.42 -1.96 19.34
CA LYS A 81 -1.15 -2.57 19.76
C LYS A 81 -1.12 -4.08 19.56
N TRP A 82 -2.10 -4.78 20.11
CA TRP A 82 -2.11 -6.25 20.09
C TRP A 82 -2.44 -6.80 18.72
N VAL A 83 -3.29 -6.09 17.96
CA VAL A 83 -3.59 -6.46 16.57
C VAL A 83 -2.34 -6.34 15.70
N ILE A 84 -1.58 -5.24 15.83
CA ILE A 84 -0.31 -5.06 15.10
C ILE A 84 0.71 -6.15 15.50
N LEU A 85 0.90 -6.42 16.79
CA LEU A 85 1.83 -7.45 17.25
C LEU A 85 1.46 -8.84 16.73
N THR A 86 0.18 -9.20 16.73
CA THR A 86 -0.30 -10.45 16.12
C THR A 86 0.01 -10.48 14.63
N GLY A 87 -0.24 -9.39 13.91
CA GLY A 87 0.08 -9.30 12.49
C GLY A 87 1.57 -9.45 12.20
N VAL A 88 2.43 -8.79 12.99
CA VAL A 88 3.89 -8.91 12.89
C VAL A 88 4.34 -10.36 13.14
N ALA A 89 3.75 -11.03 14.15
CA ALA A 89 4.04 -12.44 14.41
C ALA A 89 3.67 -13.34 13.22
N LEU A 90 2.49 -13.13 12.63
CA LEU A 90 2.02 -13.90 11.48
C LEU A 90 2.92 -13.69 10.25
N VAL A 91 3.27 -12.44 9.91
CA VAL A 91 4.18 -12.14 8.80
C VAL A 91 5.55 -12.77 9.04
N GLY A 92 6.16 -12.54 10.21
CA GLY A 92 7.47 -13.10 10.52
C GLY A 92 7.49 -14.63 10.49
N THR A 93 6.45 -15.28 11.06
CA THR A 93 6.31 -16.74 11.04
C THR A 93 6.13 -17.26 9.62
N SER A 94 5.31 -16.58 8.80
CA SER A 94 5.11 -16.94 7.39
C SER A 94 6.43 -16.95 6.64
N LEU A 95 7.23 -15.88 6.74
CA LEU A 95 8.52 -15.78 6.06
C LEU A 95 9.53 -16.84 6.53
N LEU A 96 9.60 -17.10 7.86
CA LEU A 96 10.47 -18.17 8.41
C LEU A 96 10.09 -19.55 7.87
N LEU A 97 8.80 -19.84 7.76
CA LEU A 97 8.32 -21.09 7.20
C LEU A 97 8.51 -21.16 5.68
N MET A 98 8.33 -20.02 4.96
CA MET A 98 8.59 -19.94 3.51
C MET A 98 10.05 -20.27 3.18
N ALA A 99 11.00 -19.91 4.05
CA ALA A 99 12.41 -20.26 3.87
C ALA A 99 12.66 -21.78 3.78
N ARG A 100 11.70 -22.61 4.16
CA ARG A 100 11.79 -24.07 4.15
C ARG A 100 10.76 -24.73 3.24
N MET A 101 10.08 -23.96 2.42
CA MET A 101 9.10 -24.49 1.47
C MET A 101 9.77 -25.21 0.31
N THR A 102 9.14 -26.27 -0.16
CA THR A 102 9.58 -27.06 -1.32
C THR A 102 8.45 -27.29 -2.33
N LYS A 103 7.19 -26.99 -1.94
CA LYS A 103 6.01 -27.30 -2.72
C LYS A 103 5.10 -26.09 -2.86
N LEU A 104 4.41 -25.98 -4.00
CA LEU A 104 3.52 -24.88 -4.30
C LEU A 104 2.43 -24.67 -3.23
N TRP A 105 1.77 -25.74 -2.76
CA TRP A 105 0.72 -25.61 -1.74
C TRP A 105 1.22 -25.00 -0.42
N GLN A 106 2.50 -25.26 -0.05
CA GLN A 106 3.11 -24.64 1.13
C GLN A 106 3.24 -23.12 0.91
N TYR A 107 3.74 -22.72 -0.24
CA TYR A 107 3.83 -21.32 -0.63
C TYR A 107 2.46 -20.62 -0.57
N GLU A 108 1.43 -21.22 -1.19
CA GLU A 108 0.08 -20.66 -1.20
C GLU A 108 -0.50 -20.53 0.22
N ALA A 109 -0.36 -21.55 1.05
CA ALA A 109 -0.82 -21.54 2.43
C ALA A 109 -0.09 -20.45 3.27
N LEU A 110 1.22 -20.31 3.05
CA LEU A 110 2.02 -19.29 3.73
C LEU A 110 1.71 -17.86 3.22
N CYS A 111 1.40 -17.69 1.95
CA CYS A 111 0.89 -16.41 1.44
C CYS A 111 -0.46 -16.04 2.08
N VAL A 112 -1.36 -17.00 2.33
CA VAL A 112 -2.61 -16.76 3.08
C VAL A 112 -2.30 -16.26 4.49
N LEU A 113 -1.34 -16.90 5.17
CA LEU A 113 -0.91 -16.49 6.52
C LEU A 113 -0.28 -15.10 6.52
N GLU A 114 0.55 -14.81 5.51
CA GLU A 114 1.21 -13.50 5.34
C GLU A 114 0.19 -12.38 5.09
N VAL A 115 -0.80 -12.63 4.22
CA VAL A 115 -1.87 -11.65 3.96
C VAL A 115 -2.72 -11.41 5.21
N LEU A 116 -3.00 -12.43 6.03
CA LEU A 116 -3.67 -12.24 7.31
C LEU A 116 -2.83 -11.35 8.24
N GLY A 117 -1.53 -11.60 8.31
CA GLY A 117 -0.59 -10.76 9.05
C GLY A 117 -0.55 -9.32 8.52
N TYR A 118 -0.56 -9.14 7.20
CA TYR A 118 -0.63 -7.82 6.55
C TYR A 118 -1.93 -7.08 6.89
N VAL A 119 -3.08 -7.75 6.92
CA VAL A 119 -4.37 -7.12 7.33
C VAL A 119 -4.28 -6.59 8.76
N PHE A 120 -3.64 -7.33 9.66
CA PHE A 120 -3.54 -6.96 11.07
C PHE A 120 -2.43 -5.93 11.35
N ALA A 121 -1.24 -6.07 10.77
CA ALA A 121 -0.13 -5.12 10.99
C ALA A 121 -0.06 -3.99 9.95
N GLY A 122 -0.82 -4.07 8.87
CA GLY A 122 -0.74 -3.15 7.74
C GLY A 122 -1.42 -1.79 7.97
N PRO A 123 -1.92 -1.18 6.88
CA PRO A 123 -2.35 0.21 6.90
C PRO A 123 -3.49 0.50 7.86
N ILE A 124 -4.50 -0.39 7.98
CA ILE A 124 -5.71 -0.12 8.75
C ILE A 124 -5.37 0.07 10.24
N ALA A 125 -4.67 -0.90 10.83
CA ALA A 125 -4.34 -0.86 12.26
C ALA A 125 -3.38 0.30 12.59
N THR A 126 -2.38 0.54 11.73
CA THR A 126 -1.39 1.61 11.91
C THR A 126 -2.02 3.00 11.77
N GLN A 127 -2.95 3.18 10.82
CA GLN A 127 -3.69 4.44 10.67
C GLN A 127 -4.59 4.71 11.88
N VAL A 128 -5.31 3.69 12.37
CA VAL A 128 -6.15 3.81 13.57
C VAL A 128 -5.29 4.17 14.78
N LEU A 129 -4.13 3.53 14.93
CA LEU A 129 -3.18 3.83 16.01
C LEU A 129 -2.79 5.32 16.00
N VAL A 130 -2.27 5.82 14.87
CA VAL A 130 -1.85 7.24 14.77
C VAL A 130 -3.04 8.18 14.92
N ALA A 131 -4.21 7.83 14.39
CA ALA A 131 -5.42 8.66 14.47
C ALA A 131 -5.95 8.83 15.90
N ARG A 132 -5.73 7.87 16.79
CA ARG A 132 -6.10 7.97 18.21
C ARG A 132 -5.18 8.91 18.98
N TRP A 133 -3.91 8.99 18.62
CA TRP A 133 -2.91 9.85 19.27
C TRP A 133 -2.91 11.30 18.79
N PHE A 134 -3.39 11.56 17.55
CA PHE A 134 -3.36 12.88 16.92
C PHE A 134 -4.74 13.27 16.37
N ARG A 135 -5.19 14.47 16.69
CA ARG A 135 -6.39 15.12 16.13
C ARG A 135 -6.00 16.30 15.25
N ALA A 136 -5.40 17.34 15.83
CA ALA A 136 -5.00 18.56 15.13
C ALA A 136 -3.81 18.32 14.18
N ARG A 137 -2.84 17.50 14.62
CA ARG A 137 -1.61 17.22 13.85
C ARG A 137 -1.64 15.88 13.10
N ARG A 138 -2.83 15.28 12.93
CA ARG A 138 -3.00 13.95 12.31
C ARG A 138 -2.37 13.86 10.93
N GLY A 139 -2.57 14.85 10.05
CA GLY A 139 -2.00 14.85 8.69
C GLY A 139 -0.48 14.80 8.70
N ARG A 140 0.17 15.61 9.56
CA ARG A 140 1.63 15.61 9.72
C ARG A 140 2.16 14.29 10.29
N ALA A 141 1.50 13.75 11.30
CA ALA A 141 1.86 12.48 11.93
C ALA A 141 1.74 11.30 10.93
N MET A 142 0.64 11.24 10.18
CA MET A 142 0.44 10.27 9.11
C MET A 142 1.47 10.42 8.00
N GLY A 143 1.74 11.64 7.53
CA GLY A 143 2.74 11.90 6.50
C GLY A 143 4.10 11.33 6.87
N ILE A 144 4.57 11.57 8.10
CA ILE A 144 5.85 11.03 8.60
C ILE A 144 5.79 9.49 8.69
N ALA A 145 4.71 8.91 9.20
CA ALA A 145 4.56 7.46 9.27
C ALA A 145 4.64 6.81 7.86
N TYR A 146 3.97 7.39 6.86
CA TYR A 146 3.99 6.89 5.49
C TYR A 146 5.33 7.04 4.75
N LEU A 147 6.24 7.91 5.23
CA LEU A 147 7.61 7.91 4.71
C LEU A 147 8.32 6.57 4.97
N GLY A 148 7.92 5.84 6.03
CA GLY A 148 8.40 4.49 6.28
C GLY A 148 8.13 3.53 5.13
N LEU A 149 6.89 3.53 4.62
CA LEU A 149 6.50 2.72 3.45
C LEU A 149 7.37 3.04 2.23
N GLY A 150 7.54 4.32 1.91
CA GLY A 150 8.34 4.75 0.76
C GLY A 150 9.82 4.39 0.91
N SER A 151 10.43 4.70 2.06
CA SER A 151 11.85 4.44 2.32
C SER A 151 12.16 2.94 2.37
N GLY A 152 11.29 2.13 3.01
CA GLY A 152 11.42 0.68 3.00
C GLY A 152 11.36 0.11 1.59
N GLY A 153 10.39 0.56 0.78
CA GLY A 153 10.29 0.16 -0.63
C GLY A 153 11.52 0.52 -1.46
N VAL A 154 12.11 1.69 -1.25
CA VAL A 154 13.36 2.10 -1.95
C VAL A 154 14.52 1.16 -1.59
N VAL A 155 14.64 0.79 -0.32
CA VAL A 155 15.75 -0.07 0.16
C VAL A 155 15.55 -1.53 -0.23
N ALA A 156 14.31 -2.01 -0.24
CA ALA A 156 13.98 -3.43 -0.32
C ALA A 156 14.55 -4.16 -1.54
N PRO A 157 14.39 -3.72 -2.80
CA PRO A 157 14.83 -4.52 -3.94
C PRO A 157 16.34 -4.75 -3.95
N MET A 158 17.13 -3.73 -3.62
CA MET A 158 18.58 -3.85 -3.59
C MET A 158 19.05 -4.68 -2.39
N LEU A 159 18.47 -4.45 -1.22
CA LEU A 159 18.81 -5.21 0.00
C LEU A 159 18.52 -6.70 -0.17
N ILE A 160 17.32 -7.04 -0.62
CA ILE A 160 16.90 -8.44 -0.79
C ILE A 160 17.72 -9.12 -1.89
N ASN A 161 17.95 -8.44 -3.03
CA ASN A 161 18.83 -8.99 -4.06
C ASN A 161 20.27 -9.23 -3.56
N TYR A 162 20.80 -8.33 -2.72
CA TYR A 162 22.10 -8.53 -2.08
C TYR A 162 22.10 -9.77 -1.17
N LEU A 163 21.09 -9.90 -0.30
CA LEU A 163 20.97 -11.04 0.61
C LEU A 163 20.85 -12.37 -0.16
N ILE A 164 20.01 -12.42 -1.20
CA ILE A 164 19.85 -13.63 -2.03
C ILE A 164 21.18 -14.02 -2.68
N ARG A 165 21.91 -13.06 -3.23
CA ARG A 165 23.21 -13.35 -3.86
C ARG A 165 24.29 -13.77 -2.87
N ALA A 166 24.25 -13.30 -1.64
CA ALA A 166 25.24 -13.61 -0.62
C ALA A 166 24.96 -14.91 0.12
N HIS A 167 23.68 -15.26 0.33
CA HIS A 167 23.29 -16.33 1.25
C HIS A 167 22.25 -17.32 0.68
N GLY A 168 21.75 -17.12 -0.54
CA GLY A 168 20.60 -17.84 -1.08
C GLY A 168 19.27 -17.23 -0.63
N TRP A 169 18.20 -17.61 -1.32
CA TRP A 169 16.87 -17.03 -1.05
C TRP A 169 16.28 -17.50 0.29
N GLU A 170 16.58 -18.72 0.74
CA GLU A 170 16.11 -19.28 2.00
C GLU A 170 16.63 -18.44 3.17
N HIS A 171 17.95 -18.27 3.25
CA HIS A 171 18.57 -17.47 4.32
C HIS A 171 18.23 -15.98 4.19
N ALA A 172 18.01 -15.47 2.97
CA ALA A 172 17.55 -14.09 2.79
C ALA A 172 16.15 -13.89 3.40
N LEU A 173 15.21 -14.83 3.22
CA LEU A 173 13.90 -14.82 3.90
C LEU A 173 14.04 -14.88 5.41
N GLU A 174 14.89 -15.79 5.93
CA GLU A 174 15.15 -15.91 7.38
C GLU A 174 15.69 -14.59 7.96
N ILE A 175 16.67 -13.97 7.31
CA ILE A 175 17.27 -12.69 7.75
C ILE A 175 16.21 -11.58 7.76
N VAL A 176 15.41 -11.46 6.71
CA VAL A 176 14.35 -10.46 6.63
C VAL A 176 13.28 -10.68 7.70
N ALA A 177 12.87 -11.93 7.92
CA ALA A 177 11.91 -12.30 8.96
C ALA A 177 12.43 -11.98 10.36
N ILE A 178 13.67 -12.37 10.67
CA ILE A 178 14.30 -12.13 11.97
C ILE A 178 14.46 -10.60 12.18
N ALA A 179 14.92 -9.85 11.18
CA ALA A 179 15.05 -8.39 11.27
C ALA A 179 13.69 -7.73 11.56
N LEU A 180 12.63 -8.14 10.87
CA LEU A 180 11.27 -7.68 11.11
C LEU A 180 10.83 -7.96 12.56
N LEU A 181 10.99 -9.20 13.02
CA LEU A 181 10.59 -9.60 14.37
C LEU A 181 11.41 -8.88 15.45
N VAL A 182 12.74 -8.86 15.31
CA VAL A 182 13.65 -8.23 16.30
C VAL A 182 13.44 -6.73 16.41
N VAL A 183 13.03 -6.06 15.35
CA VAL A 183 12.75 -4.62 15.39
C VAL A 183 11.32 -4.34 15.84
N LEU A 184 10.31 -4.99 15.23
CA LEU A 184 8.92 -4.60 15.46
C LEU A 184 8.33 -5.16 16.76
N PHE A 185 8.77 -6.31 17.26
CA PHE A 185 8.29 -6.84 18.56
C PHE A 185 8.67 -5.94 19.74
N PRO A 186 9.95 -5.58 19.94
CA PRO A 186 10.33 -4.65 21.00
C PRO A 186 9.60 -3.30 20.89
N VAL A 187 9.54 -2.74 19.68
CA VAL A 187 8.83 -1.48 19.43
C VAL A 187 7.34 -1.63 19.78
N GLY A 188 6.71 -2.72 19.35
CA GLY A 188 5.31 -3.00 19.65
C GLY A 188 5.04 -3.18 21.15
N ILE A 189 5.89 -3.90 21.86
CA ILE A 189 5.71 -4.19 23.30
C ILE A 189 5.98 -2.95 24.15
N TRP A 190 7.11 -2.27 23.94
CA TRP A 190 7.59 -1.23 24.83
C TRP A 190 7.18 0.18 24.42
N VAL A 191 7.13 0.47 23.12
CA VAL A 191 6.82 1.83 22.63
C VAL A 191 5.35 1.97 22.28
N THR A 192 4.73 0.97 21.61
CA THR A 192 3.36 1.12 21.13
C THR A 192 2.35 1.08 22.29
N ARG A 193 1.46 2.08 22.32
CA ARG A 193 0.28 2.15 23.20
C ARG A 193 -0.93 2.41 22.33
N SER A 194 -2.03 1.70 22.55
CA SER A 194 -3.20 1.77 21.67
C SER A 194 -3.88 3.13 21.72
N THR A 195 -3.83 3.79 22.87
CA THR A 195 -4.45 5.10 23.09
C THR A 195 -3.60 5.97 24.02
N PRO A 196 -3.71 7.31 23.93
CA PRO A 196 -3.01 8.20 24.86
C PRO A 196 -3.52 8.08 26.29
N GLU A 197 -4.77 7.71 26.49
CA GLU A 197 -5.41 7.54 27.81
C GLU A 197 -4.73 6.43 28.64
N GLU A 198 -4.13 5.40 28.00
CA GLU A 198 -3.33 4.37 28.67
C GLU A 198 -2.13 4.95 29.46
N MET A 199 -1.72 6.18 29.11
CA MET A 199 -0.63 6.91 29.75
C MET A 199 -1.10 8.16 30.51
N GLY A 200 -2.43 8.33 30.69
CA GLY A 200 -2.98 9.55 31.29
C GLY A 200 -2.82 10.80 30.43
N LEU A 201 -2.61 10.63 29.12
CA LEU A 201 -2.41 11.74 28.18
C LEU A 201 -3.67 11.97 27.35
N LEU A 202 -3.78 13.17 26.80
CA LEU A 202 -4.81 13.51 25.81
C LEU A 202 -4.19 13.54 24.39
N PRO A 203 -4.99 13.35 23.34
CA PRO A 203 -4.54 13.50 21.96
C PRO A 203 -3.86 14.85 21.72
N ASP A 204 -2.81 14.87 20.88
CA ASP A 204 -1.95 16.05 20.61
C ASP A 204 -1.23 16.62 21.84
N GLY A 205 -1.31 15.97 23.02
CA GLY A 205 -0.80 16.51 24.29
C GLY A 205 -1.62 17.69 24.83
N ALA A 206 -2.91 17.77 24.48
CA ALA A 206 -3.79 18.85 24.91
C ALA A 206 -3.96 18.83 26.44
N THR A 207 -3.95 20.01 27.06
CA THR A 207 -4.30 20.24 28.48
C THR A 207 -5.73 20.78 28.50
N GLY A 208 -6.71 19.93 28.82
CA GLY A 208 -8.12 20.35 28.96
C GLY A 208 -9.12 19.24 28.66
N SER A 209 -10.30 19.32 29.28
CA SER A 209 -11.39 18.34 29.14
C SER A 209 -11.74 18.09 27.68
N ALA A 210 -11.70 16.81 27.24
CA ALA A 210 -12.10 16.41 25.92
C ALA A 210 -13.60 16.71 25.70
N ALA A 211 -13.89 17.64 24.81
CA ALA A 211 -15.26 17.79 24.31
C ALA A 211 -15.67 16.47 23.65
N THR A 212 -16.66 15.82 24.22
CA THR A 212 -17.32 14.62 23.74
C THR A 212 -17.77 14.80 22.30
N GLY A 213 -17.06 14.13 21.36
CA GLY A 213 -17.51 14.01 19.99
C GLY A 213 -18.77 13.14 19.95
N VAL A 214 -19.91 13.78 19.78
CA VAL A 214 -21.21 13.14 19.59
C VAL A 214 -21.14 12.17 18.42
N ALA A 215 -21.50 10.92 18.64
CA ALA A 215 -21.62 9.90 17.63
C ALA A 215 -22.75 10.26 16.65
N ILE A 216 -22.38 10.64 15.42
CA ILE A 216 -23.31 10.80 14.29
C ILE A 216 -23.33 9.47 13.53
N ALA A 217 -23.92 8.44 14.15
CA ALA A 217 -23.93 7.10 13.55
C ALA A 217 -25.07 6.87 12.53
N ASP A 218 -26.24 7.44 12.76
CA ASP A 218 -27.44 7.13 11.96
C ASP A 218 -27.55 7.88 10.61
N THR A 219 -27.01 9.09 10.51
CA THR A 219 -27.04 9.85 9.25
C THR A 219 -25.95 9.40 8.25
N ALA A 220 -24.95 8.63 8.70
CA ALA A 220 -23.84 8.18 7.86
C ALA A 220 -24.22 6.99 6.96
N SER A 221 -25.15 6.12 7.36
CA SER A 221 -25.52 4.94 6.56
C SER A 221 -26.45 5.29 5.38
N SER A 222 -27.37 6.23 5.54
CA SER A 222 -28.21 6.72 4.43
C SER A 222 -27.40 7.40 3.36
N ARG A 223 -26.39 8.20 3.74
CA ARG A 223 -25.48 8.89 2.81
C ARG A 223 -24.56 7.93 2.03
N VAL A 224 -24.15 6.81 2.63
CA VAL A 224 -23.40 5.77 1.91
C VAL A 224 -24.27 5.12 0.85
N ALA A 225 -25.51 4.75 1.20
CA ALA A 225 -26.46 4.17 0.24
C ALA A 225 -26.79 5.12 -0.93
N GLU A 226 -26.90 6.42 -0.66
CA GLU A 226 -27.04 7.44 -1.69
C GLU A 226 -25.80 7.55 -2.58
N ALA A 227 -24.61 7.59 -1.99
CA ALA A 227 -23.35 7.67 -2.73
C ALA A 227 -23.16 6.49 -3.67
N VAL A 228 -23.41 5.26 -3.20
CA VAL A 228 -23.28 4.02 -4.00
C VAL A 228 -24.24 3.99 -5.20
N ARG A 229 -25.35 4.72 -5.14
CA ARG A 229 -26.29 4.85 -6.28
C ARG A 229 -25.82 5.86 -7.33
N THR A 230 -24.78 6.65 -7.06
CA THR A 230 -24.30 7.67 -7.99
C THR A 230 -23.32 7.11 -9.01
N LYS A 231 -23.33 7.67 -10.22
CA LYS A 231 -22.33 7.37 -11.26
C LYS A 231 -20.89 7.66 -10.78
N ASN A 232 -20.70 8.72 -10.00
CA ASN A 232 -19.39 9.11 -9.49
C ASN A 232 -18.72 8.03 -8.62
N PHE A 233 -19.50 7.36 -7.76
CA PHE A 233 -18.98 6.27 -6.93
C PHE A 233 -18.39 5.14 -7.79
N TRP A 234 -19.15 4.68 -8.79
CA TRP A 234 -18.71 3.60 -9.67
C TRP A 234 -17.55 3.99 -10.57
N LEU A 235 -17.52 5.24 -11.04
CA LEU A 235 -16.38 5.76 -11.81
C LEU A 235 -15.10 5.80 -10.98
N ILE A 236 -15.16 6.25 -9.71
CA ILE A 236 -14.02 6.23 -8.80
C ILE A 236 -13.62 4.78 -8.49
N LEU A 237 -14.57 3.92 -8.16
CA LEU A 237 -14.31 2.51 -7.84
C LEU A 237 -13.64 1.78 -9.01
N PHE A 238 -14.26 1.76 -10.19
CA PHE A 238 -13.72 1.06 -11.36
C PHE A 238 -12.45 1.73 -11.89
N GLY A 239 -12.40 3.06 -11.93
CA GLY A 239 -11.22 3.79 -12.33
C GLY A 239 -10.02 3.47 -11.45
N SER A 240 -10.20 3.46 -10.12
CA SER A 240 -9.15 3.07 -9.18
C SER A 240 -8.81 1.58 -9.28
N THR A 241 -9.79 0.69 -9.48
CA THR A 241 -9.55 -0.74 -9.65
C THR A 241 -8.65 -1.01 -10.86
N LEU A 242 -8.90 -0.35 -11.98
CA LEU A 242 -8.10 -0.51 -13.19
C LEU A 242 -6.69 0.07 -13.05
N ALA A 243 -6.56 1.27 -12.51
CA ALA A 243 -5.25 1.92 -12.36
C ALA A 243 -4.39 1.23 -11.29
N ILE A 244 -4.97 0.91 -10.12
CA ILE A 244 -4.26 0.22 -9.03
C ILE A 244 -3.98 -1.23 -9.40
N GLY A 245 -4.87 -1.86 -10.19
CA GLY A 245 -4.60 -3.16 -10.80
C GLY A 245 -3.38 -3.13 -11.72
N ALA A 246 -3.27 -2.09 -12.56
CA ALA A 246 -2.08 -1.89 -13.40
C ALA A 246 -0.81 -1.66 -12.55
N ILE A 247 -0.90 -0.91 -11.45
CA ILE A 247 0.21 -0.75 -10.49
C ILE A 247 0.60 -2.12 -9.92
N GLY A 248 -0.37 -2.90 -9.43
CA GLY A 248 -0.13 -4.23 -8.88
C GLY A 248 0.56 -5.15 -9.87
N ALA A 249 0.06 -5.22 -11.12
CA ALA A 249 0.64 -6.01 -12.19
C ALA A 249 2.11 -5.67 -12.44
N VAL A 250 2.42 -4.37 -12.55
CA VAL A 250 3.79 -3.91 -12.77
C VAL A 250 4.68 -4.23 -11.56
N ILE A 251 4.29 -3.84 -10.35
CA ILE A 251 5.13 -4.03 -9.16
C ILE A 251 5.48 -5.51 -8.97
N GLN A 252 4.53 -6.41 -9.19
CA GLN A 252 4.73 -7.84 -8.95
C GLN A 252 5.50 -8.54 -10.08
N HIS A 253 5.42 -8.07 -11.33
CA HIS A 253 6.09 -8.71 -12.47
C HIS A 253 7.33 -7.97 -12.98
N PHE A 254 7.61 -6.74 -12.54
CA PHE A 254 8.64 -5.90 -13.13
C PHE A 254 10.03 -6.55 -13.09
N ILE A 255 10.42 -7.13 -11.96
CA ILE A 255 11.73 -7.79 -11.80
C ILE A 255 11.80 -9.06 -12.65
N LEU A 256 10.75 -9.91 -12.61
CA LEU A 256 10.65 -11.09 -13.45
C LEU A 256 10.76 -10.72 -14.94
N PHE A 257 9.95 -9.75 -15.38
CA PHE A 257 9.96 -9.26 -16.75
C PHE A 257 11.34 -8.78 -17.19
N LEU A 258 12.04 -8.00 -16.36
CA LEU A 258 13.39 -7.54 -16.71
C LEU A 258 14.40 -8.69 -16.80
N LYS A 259 14.26 -9.72 -15.98
CA LYS A 259 15.05 -10.95 -16.07
C LYS A 259 14.80 -11.65 -17.42
N ASP A 260 13.54 -11.79 -17.84
CA ASP A 260 13.18 -12.38 -19.12
C ASP A 260 13.66 -11.55 -20.32
N GLN A 261 13.87 -10.24 -20.15
CA GLN A 261 14.52 -9.37 -21.15
C GLN A 261 16.06 -9.49 -21.16
N GLY A 262 16.64 -10.35 -20.30
CA GLY A 262 18.08 -10.62 -20.26
C GLY A 262 18.87 -9.76 -19.28
N TYR A 263 18.21 -8.95 -18.44
CA TYR A 263 18.89 -8.19 -17.39
C TYR A 263 19.30 -9.08 -16.23
N SER A 264 20.45 -8.79 -15.61
CA SER A 264 20.84 -9.45 -14.36
C SER A 264 19.91 -9.03 -13.22
N SER A 265 19.76 -9.88 -12.20
CA SER A 265 18.93 -9.60 -11.01
C SER A 265 19.34 -8.29 -10.32
N ALA A 266 20.64 -7.97 -10.29
CA ALA A 266 21.15 -6.71 -9.74
C ALA A 266 20.70 -5.48 -10.54
N VAL A 267 20.67 -5.56 -11.87
CA VAL A 267 20.20 -4.46 -12.73
C VAL A 267 18.68 -4.33 -12.62
N ALA A 268 17.93 -5.42 -12.61
CA ALA A 268 16.49 -5.41 -12.41
C ALA A 268 16.10 -4.79 -11.05
N ALA A 269 16.83 -5.12 -9.97
CA ALA A 269 16.63 -4.52 -8.66
C ALA A 269 16.92 -2.99 -8.66
N ARG A 270 17.93 -2.52 -9.42
CA ARG A 270 18.22 -1.08 -9.57
C ARG A 270 17.08 -0.34 -10.26
N PHE A 271 16.51 -0.89 -11.33
CA PHE A 271 15.34 -0.30 -12.00
C PHE A 271 14.13 -0.23 -11.06
N SER A 272 13.88 -1.30 -10.28
CA SER A 272 12.80 -1.32 -9.29
C SER A 272 13.03 -0.29 -8.18
N THR A 273 14.25 -0.18 -7.66
CA THR A 273 14.61 0.88 -6.70
C THR A 273 14.40 2.27 -7.30
N GLY A 274 14.81 2.50 -8.55
CA GLY A 274 14.62 3.78 -9.24
C GLY A 274 13.14 4.15 -9.38
N LEU A 275 12.28 3.18 -9.71
CA LEU A 275 10.83 3.34 -9.75
C LEU A 275 10.29 3.79 -8.37
N LEU A 276 10.74 3.15 -7.29
CA LEU A 276 10.27 3.46 -5.95
C LEU A 276 10.83 4.79 -5.42
N VAL A 277 12.03 5.20 -5.82
CA VAL A 277 12.55 6.57 -5.58
C VAL A 277 11.67 7.60 -6.27
N ALA A 278 11.32 7.38 -7.55
CA ALA A 278 10.42 8.26 -8.27
C ALA A 278 9.03 8.30 -7.60
N SER A 279 8.53 7.18 -7.07
CA SER A 279 7.28 7.11 -6.32
C SER A 279 7.33 7.94 -5.03
N LEU A 280 8.43 7.89 -4.31
CA LEU A 280 8.62 8.70 -3.12
C LEU A 280 8.64 10.20 -3.46
N ALA A 281 9.34 10.58 -4.54
CA ALA A 281 9.36 11.96 -5.05
C ALA A 281 7.96 12.42 -5.48
N GLY A 282 7.21 11.58 -6.22
CA GLY A 282 5.83 11.86 -6.61
C GLY A 282 4.92 12.09 -5.41
N ARG A 283 5.04 11.28 -4.37
CA ARG A 283 4.26 11.42 -3.13
C ARG A 283 4.49 12.76 -2.43
N ILE A 284 5.74 13.18 -2.35
CA ILE A 284 6.12 14.44 -1.72
C ILE A 284 5.65 15.63 -2.59
N LEU A 285 6.05 15.65 -3.87
CA LEU A 285 5.80 16.78 -4.75
C LEU A 285 4.31 16.97 -5.04
N VAL A 286 3.58 15.89 -5.29
CA VAL A 286 2.13 15.97 -5.51
C VAL A 286 1.41 16.35 -4.22
N GLY A 287 1.88 15.89 -3.06
CA GLY A 287 1.35 16.29 -1.77
C GLY A 287 1.39 17.81 -1.54
N TYR A 288 2.44 18.48 -2.00
CA TYR A 288 2.53 19.94 -1.96
C TYR A 288 1.70 20.64 -3.04
N ALA A 289 1.62 20.05 -4.23
CA ALA A 289 0.99 20.70 -5.38
C ALA A 289 -0.52 20.43 -5.50
N VAL A 290 -1.05 19.42 -4.81
CA VAL A 290 -2.44 18.97 -4.97
C VAL A 290 -3.48 20.01 -4.58
N ASP A 291 -3.14 20.92 -3.67
CA ASP A 291 -4.04 22.01 -3.28
C ASP A 291 -4.12 23.15 -4.32
N LEU A 292 -3.16 23.19 -5.25
CA LEU A 292 -3.07 24.21 -6.32
C LEU A 292 -3.83 23.78 -7.59
N VAL A 293 -4.24 22.52 -7.70
CA VAL A 293 -4.87 21.95 -8.90
C VAL A 293 -6.15 21.20 -8.55
N SER A 294 -7.01 20.98 -9.53
CA SER A 294 -8.18 20.10 -9.36
C SER A 294 -7.71 18.68 -9.05
N LYS A 295 -8.03 18.19 -7.87
CA LYS A 295 -7.65 16.85 -7.36
C LYS A 295 -8.12 15.75 -8.30
N LYS A 296 -9.34 15.88 -8.84
CA LYS A 296 -9.91 15.00 -9.86
C LYS A 296 -9.06 14.96 -11.12
N ASN A 297 -8.69 16.13 -11.66
CA ASN A 297 -7.91 16.19 -12.89
C ASN A 297 -6.48 15.66 -12.66
N ALA A 298 -5.87 15.97 -11.53
CA ALA A 298 -4.58 15.39 -11.14
C ALA A 298 -4.64 13.86 -11.10
N MET A 299 -5.65 13.29 -10.43
CA MET A 299 -5.86 11.84 -10.36
C MET A 299 -6.06 11.23 -11.75
N ALA A 300 -6.87 11.85 -12.60
CA ALA A 300 -7.11 11.39 -13.97
C ALA A 300 -5.82 11.37 -14.80
N VAL A 301 -5.01 12.43 -14.72
CA VAL A 301 -3.72 12.53 -15.42
C VAL A 301 -2.74 11.47 -14.91
N PHE A 302 -2.60 11.30 -13.61
CA PHE A 302 -1.67 10.30 -13.06
C PHE A 302 -2.09 8.88 -13.40
N TYR A 303 -3.38 8.55 -13.34
CA TYR A 303 -3.86 7.23 -13.74
C TYR A 303 -3.66 6.98 -15.24
N PHE A 304 -3.88 7.98 -16.07
CA PHE A 304 -3.58 7.90 -17.50
C PHE A 304 -2.09 7.69 -17.75
N LEU A 305 -1.20 8.43 -17.05
CA LEU A 305 0.25 8.29 -17.16
C LEU A 305 0.74 6.92 -16.67
N ILE A 306 0.13 6.33 -15.64
CA ILE A 306 0.40 4.94 -15.22
C ILE A 306 0.20 4.02 -16.41
N GLY A 307 -0.96 4.05 -17.08
CA GLY A 307 -1.23 3.20 -18.23
C GLY A 307 -0.33 3.53 -19.43
N ALA A 308 -0.19 4.80 -19.78
CA ALA A 308 0.62 5.22 -20.94
C ALA A 308 2.10 4.85 -20.78
N SER A 309 2.67 4.97 -19.58
CA SER A 309 4.06 4.60 -19.34
C SER A 309 4.32 3.10 -19.49
N VAL A 310 3.34 2.23 -19.25
CA VAL A 310 3.48 0.77 -19.46
C VAL A 310 3.86 0.43 -20.91
N VAL A 311 3.50 1.28 -21.87
CA VAL A 311 3.91 1.09 -23.27
C VAL A 311 5.44 1.10 -23.43
N LEU A 312 6.15 1.85 -22.58
CA LEU A 312 7.61 1.89 -22.58
C LEU A 312 8.25 0.54 -22.21
N LEU A 313 7.52 -0.32 -21.45
CA LEU A 313 8.00 -1.67 -21.16
C LEU A 313 8.16 -2.53 -22.40
N MET A 314 7.41 -2.28 -23.47
CA MET A 314 7.58 -2.99 -24.73
C MET A 314 8.95 -2.73 -25.38
N ALA A 315 9.58 -1.59 -25.03
CA ALA A 315 10.93 -1.22 -25.46
C ALA A 315 11.97 -1.41 -24.34
N ALA A 316 11.66 -2.13 -23.25
CA ALA A 316 12.52 -2.23 -22.07
C ALA A 316 13.86 -2.96 -22.29
N ARG A 317 14.06 -3.61 -23.44
CA ARG A 317 15.40 -4.08 -23.87
C ARG A 317 16.40 -2.93 -23.99
N VAL A 318 15.93 -1.72 -24.24
CA VAL A 318 16.72 -0.50 -24.25
C VAL A 318 16.72 0.08 -22.84
N PRO A 319 17.89 0.19 -22.15
CA PRO A 319 17.95 0.65 -20.77
C PRO A 319 17.31 2.02 -20.52
N THR A 320 17.43 2.95 -21.49
CA THR A 320 16.82 4.28 -21.39
C THR A 320 15.30 4.22 -21.34
N ALA A 321 14.66 3.30 -22.07
CA ALA A 321 13.21 3.10 -22.00
C ALA A 321 12.77 2.55 -20.65
N ALA A 322 13.55 1.61 -20.08
CA ALA A 322 13.29 1.06 -18.75
C ALA A 322 13.43 2.14 -17.65
N TRP A 323 14.43 3.03 -17.73
CA TRP A 323 14.58 4.17 -16.81
C TRP A 323 13.47 5.21 -16.98
N ALA A 324 13.10 5.56 -18.23
CA ALA A 324 11.99 6.47 -18.51
C ALA A 324 10.67 5.92 -17.96
N PHE A 325 10.42 4.62 -18.15
CA PHE A 325 9.30 3.93 -17.53
C PHE A 325 9.33 4.05 -16.00
N ALA A 326 10.45 3.67 -15.37
CA ALA A 326 10.59 3.69 -13.92
C ALA A 326 10.35 5.09 -13.34
N ALA A 327 10.83 6.14 -14.01
CA ALA A 327 10.62 7.53 -13.60
C ALA A 327 9.15 7.96 -13.72
N ILE A 328 8.53 7.76 -14.89
CA ILE A 328 7.15 8.24 -15.16
C ILE A 328 6.14 7.43 -14.38
N PHE A 329 6.23 6.09 -14.44
CA PHE A 329 5.33 5.19 -13.72
C PHE A 329 5.44 5.38 -12.21
N GLY A 330 6.69 5.37 -11.69
CA GLY A 330 6.95 5.53 -10.26
C GLY A 330 6.40 6.85 -9.74
N PHE A 331 6.71 7.98 -10.40
CA PHE A 331 6.22 9.29 -10.01
C PHE A 331 4.67 9.33 -9.96
N SER A 332 4.02 8.79 -10.99
CA SER A 332 2.56 8.76 -11.09
C SER A 332 1.92 7.88 -10.01
N MET A 333 2.54 6.72 -9.70
CA MET A 333 2.10 5.82 -8.65
C MET A 333 2.20 6.47 -7.24
N GLY A 334 3.18 7.35 -7.03
CA GLY A 334 3.40 7.97 -5.71
C GLY A 334 2.21 8.77 -5.18
N ALA A 335 1.43 9.37 -6.06
CA ALA A 335 0.27 10.21 -5.72
C ALA A 335 -1.03 9.43 -5.45
N ASP A 336 -1.09 8.15 -5.79
CA ASP A 336 -2.30 7.35 -5.93
C ASP A 336 -3.17 7.31 -4.65
N TYR A 337 -2.68 6.75 -3.56
CA TYR A 337 -3.46 6.56 -2.33
C TYR A 337 -4.03 7.86 -1.75
N MET A 338 -3.30 8.96 -1.91
CA MET A 338 -3.74 10.25 -1.42
C MET A 338 -4.87 10.80 -2.28
N LEU A 339 -4.76 10.70 -3.60
CA LEU A 339 -5.73 11.26 -4.54
C LEU A 339 -7.08 10.55 -4.46
N VAL A 340 -7.11 9.23 -4.27
CA VAL A 340 -8.37 8.49 -4.06
C VAL A 340 -9.17 9.07 -2.89
N SER A 341 -8.51 9.30 -1.75
CA SER A 341 -9.20 9.82 -0.57
C SER A 341 -9.66 11.28 -0.77
N LEU A 342 -8.85 12.11 -1.42
CA LEU A 342 -9.17 13.51 -1.68
C LEU A 342 -10.34 13.66 -2.67
N VAL A 343 -10.33 12.92 -3.77
CA VAL A 343 -11.41 12.95 -4.77
C VAL A 343 -12.71 12.40 -4.18
N THR A 344 -12.63 11.34 -3.38
CA THR A 344 -13.80 10.81 -2.68
C THR A 344 -14.39 11.83 -1.72
N ALA A 345 -13.54 12.55 -0.97
CA ALA A 345 -13.98 13.60 -0.05
C ALA A 345 -14.62 14.79 -0.79
N GLU A 346 -14.09 15.19 -1.96
CA GLU A 346 -14.68 16.25 -2.80
C GLU A 346 -16.07 15.86 -3.34
N CYS A 347 -16.24 14.60 -3.74
CA CYS A 347 -17.51 14.14 -4.34
C CYS A 347 -18.61 13.93 -3.29
N PHE A 348 -18.26 13.38 -2.11
CA PHE A 348 -19.25 12.85 -1.16
C PHE A 348 -19.20 13.54 0.22
N GLY A 349 -18.22 14.42 0.43
CA GLY A 349 -18.01 15.07 1.72
C GLY A 349 -17.28 14.16 2.73
N THR A 350 -17.05 14.70 3.93
CA THR A 350 -16.24 14.02 4.96
C THR A 350 -17.01 13.17 5.94
N SER A 351 -18.35 13.34 6.03
CA SER A 351 -19.18 12.69 7.06
C SER A 351 -19.31 11.16 6.92
N SER A 352 -19.19 10.63 5.69
CA SER A 352 -19.25 9.18 5.39
C SER A 352 -17.97 8.68 4.74
N LEU A 353 -16.92 9.51 4.70
CA LEU A 353 -15.70 9.27 3.95
C LEU A 353 -15.04 7.92 4.31
N GLY A 354 -14.96 7.58 5.58
CA GLY A 354 -14.35 6.33 6.02
C GLY A 354 -15.03 5.08 5.47
N LYS A 355 -16.37 5.04 5.48
CA LYS A 355 -17.14 3.89 4.95
C LYS A 355 -17.02 3.81 3.42
N LEU A 356 -17.07 4.94 2.73
CA LEU A 356 -16.93 4.99 1.27
C LEU A 356 -15.53 4.59 0.82
N LEU A 357 -14.49 5.09 1.51
CA LEU A 357 -13.11 4.69 1.24
C LEU A 357 -12.90 3.19 1.48
N ALA A 358 -13.48 2.62 2.54
CA ALA A 358 -13.38 1.19 2.79
C ALA A 358 -13.94 0.36 1.62
N LEU A 359 -15.09 0.76 1.06
CA LEU A 359 -15.68 0.09 -0.12
C LEU A 359 -14.81 0.26 -1.37
N ILE A 360 -14.27 1.46 -1.61
CA ILE A 360 -13.41 1.74 -2.76
C ILE A 360 -12.09 0.97 -2.64
N ILE A 361 -11.46 0.98 -1.45
CA ILE A 361 -10.23 0.24 -1.15
C ILE A 361 -10.42 -1.25 -1.38
N MET A 362 -11.54 -1.80 -0.89
CA MET A 362 -11.87 -3.20 -1.08
C MET A 362 -12.02 -3.57 -2.56
N GLY A 363 -12.71 -2.70 -3.32
CA GLY A 363 -12.88 -2.89 -4.76
C GLY A 363 -11.55 -2.84 -5.52
N TYR A 364 -10.73 -1.85 -5.28
CA TYR A 364 -9.45 -1.76 -6.00
C TYR A 364 -8.42 -2.80 -5.55
N SER A 365 -8.53 -3.33 -4.34
CA SER A 365 -7.66 -4.42 -3.90
C SER A 365 -7.86 -5.69 -4.71
N LEU A 366 -9.06 -5.93 -5.24
CA LEU A 366 -9.30 -7.01 -6.23
C LEU A 366 -8.45 -6.81 -7.49
N GLY A 367 -8.34 -5.58 -7.97
CA GLY A 367 -7.43 -5.24 -9.09
C GLY A 367 -5.97 -5.43 -8.69
N GLN A 368 -5.55 -4.88 -7.55
CA GLN A 368 -4.18 -4.90 -7.08
C GLN A 368 -3.59 -6.32 -6.98
N TRP A 369 -4.37 -7.28 -6.53
CA TRP A 369 -3.93 -8.65 -6.35
C TRP A 369 -4.31 -9.57 -7.51
N GLY A 370 -5.43 -9.30 -8.20
CA GLY A 370 -5.92 -10.11 -9.31
C GLY A 370 -5.16 -9.87 -10.62
N PHE A 371 -4.79 -8.63 -10.94
CA PHE A 371 -4.09 -8.32 -12.18
C PHE A 371 -2.73 -9.00 -12.29
N PRO A 372 -1.88 -9.03 -11.24
CA PRO A 372 -0.63 -9.80 -11.30
C PRO A 372 -0.86 -11.26 -11.68
N TRP A 373 -1.84 -11.92 -11.08
CA TRP A 373 -2.18 -13.30 -11.41
C TRP A 373 -2.61 -13.47 -12.88
N VAL A 374 -3.44 -12.55 -13.40
CA VAL A 374 -3.85 -12.56 -14.82
C VAL A 374 -2.65 -12.36 -15.75
N VAL A 375 -1.75 -11.41 -15.42
CA VAL A 375 -0.50 -11.17 -16.17
C VAL A 375 0.36 -12.43 -16.20
N GLY A 376 0.51 -13.11 -15.04
CA GLY A 376 1.23 -14.38 -14.96
C GLY A 376 0.60 -15.48 -15.84
N LYS A 377 -0.73 -15.63 -15.82
CA LYS A 377 -1.45 -16.58 -16.69
C LYS A 377 -1.26 -16.31 -18.18
N ILE A 378 -1.25 -15.02 -18.56
CA ILE A 378 -0.99 -14.64 -19.97
C ILE A 378 0.44 -15.01 -20.34
N PHE A 379 1.41 -14.75 -19.48
CA PHE A 379 2.81 -15.10 -19.71
C PHE A 379 2.99 -16.62 -19.80
N ASP A 380 2.47 -17.38 -18.86
CA ASP A 380 2.57 -18.85 -18.86
C ASP A 380 1.98 -19.49 -20.12
N ALA A 381 0.89 -18.88 -20.66
CA ALA A 381 0.25 -19.38 -21.90
C ALA A 381 0.95 -18.95 -23.19
N ARG A 382 1.63 -17.79 -23.20
CA ARG A 382 2.18 -17.18 -24.44
C ARG A 382 3.69 -17.05 -24.44
N HIS A 383 4.35 -17.30 -23.31
CA HIS A 383 5.78 -17.07 -23.09
C HIS A 383 6.23 -15.65 -23.50
N SER A 384 5.32 -14.69 -23.37
CA SER A 384 5.54 -13.27 -23.67
C SER A 384 4.66 -12.38 -22.83
N TYR A 385 5.21 -11.24 -22.40
CA TYR A 385 4.48 -10.19 -21.70
C TYR A 385 3.73 -9.22 -22.63
N ASP A 386 3.90 -9.28 -23.95
CA ASP A 386 3.40 -8.26 -24.89
C ASP A 386 1.89 -8.00 -24.74
N LEU A 387 1.09 -9.08 -24.71
CA LEU A 387 -0.36 -8.94 -24.51
C LEU A 387 -0.68 -8.44 -23.11
N ALA A 388 0.02 -8.94 -22.10
CA ALA A 388 -0.20 -8.56 -20.71
C ALA A 388 0.06 -7.05 -20.51
N TRP A 389 1.17 -6.53 -21.04
CA TRP A 389 1.47 -5.10 -20.96
C TRP A 389 0.51 -4.23 -21.77
N LYS A 390 0.06 -4.69 -22.95
CA LYS A 390 -0.99 -3.98 -23.72
C LYS A 390 -2.28 -3.86 -22.93
N LEU A 391 -2.75 -4.95 -22.32
CA LEU A 391 -3.96 -4.93 -21.50
C LEU A 391 -3.79 -4.08 -20.24
N THR A 392 -2.63 -4.14 -19.59
CA THR A 392 -2.30 -3.32 -18.42
C THR A 392 -2.25 -1.83 -18.77
N ALA A 393 -1.66 -1.48 -19.93
CA ALA A 393 -1.64 -0.11 -20.43
C ALA A 393 -3.07 0.43 -20.67
N VAL A 394 -3.89 -0.36 -21.38
CA VAL A 394 -5.29 0.01 -21.63
C VAL A 394 -6.07 0.16 -20.32
N ALA A 395 -5.87 -0.74 -19.36
CA ALA A 395 -6.53 -0.67 -18.07
C ALA A 395 -6.16 0.62 -17.32
N GLY A 396 -4.88 0.98 -17.22
CA GLY A 396 -4.45 2.22 -16.56
C GLY A 396 -5.01 3.46 -17.25
N MET A 397 -4.94 3.54 -18.59
CA MET A 397 -5.51 4.66 -19.36
C MET A 397 -7.04 4.76 -19.21
N ALA A 398 -7.74 3.62 -19.25
CA ALA A 398 -9.19 3.57 -19.01
C ALA A 398 -9.55 4.00 -17.59
N GLY A 399 -8.71 3.64 -16.60
CA GLY A 399 -8.81 4.12 -15.24
C GLY A 399 -8.74 5.65 -15.16
N GLY A 400 -7.76 6.25 -15.82
CA GLY A 400 -7.62 7.71 -15.94
C GLY A 400 -8.84 8.37 -16.60
N LEU A 401 -9.34 7.78 -17.69
CA LEU A 401 -10.55 8.27 -18.39
C LEU A 401 -11.78 8.17 -17.49
N ALA A 402 -11.95 7.08 -16.74
CA ALA A 402 -13.05 6.93 -15.80
C ALA A 402 -13.04 8.04 -14.74
N ILE A 403 -11.88 8.36 -14.18
CA ILE A 403 -11.75 9.47 -13.21
C ILE A 403 -12.02 10.82 -13.86
N TYR A 404 -11.59 11.05 -15.11
CA TYR A 404 -11.87 12.28 -15.83
C TYR A 404 -13.39 12.52 -15.99
N LEU A 405 -14.17 11.45 -16.20
CA LEU A 405 -15.63 11.49 -16.32
C LEU A 405 -16.37 11.69 -14.99
N VAL A 406 -15.70 11.69 -13.85
CA VAL A 406 -16.29 12.03 -12.56
C VAL A 406 -16.77 13.49 -12.59
N SER A 407 -18.02 13.72 -12.27
CA SER A 407 -18.57 15.07 -12.19
C SER A 407 -18.17 15.70 -10.85
N ALA A 408 -17.32 16.74 -10.87
CA ALA A 408 -17.08 17.55 -9.68
C ALA A 408 -18.39 18.17 -9.22
N ARG A 409 -18.70 18.07 -7.93
CA ARG A 409 -19.82 18.79 -7.34
C ARG A 409 -19.52 20.28 -7.51
N LYS A 410 -20.22 20.97 -8.40
CA LYS A 410 -20.16 22.42 -8.44
C LYS A 410 -20.51 22.89 -7.04
N GLU A 411 -19.58 23.53 -6.36
CA GLU A 411 -19.85 24.30 -5.17
C GLU A 411 -20.84 25.38 -5.62
N LYS A 412 -22.14 25.13 -5.42
CA LYS A 412 -23.14 26.17 -5.56
C LYS A 412 -22.74 27.23 -4.56
N ALA A 413 -22.30 28.33 -5.09
CA ALA A 413 -21.95 29.55 -4.40
C ALA A 413 -22.84 29.74 -3.16
N ARG A 414 -22.22 29.72 -1.97
CA ARG A 414 -22.69 30.48 -0.84
C ARG A 414 -22.34 31.94 -1.11
N LEU A 415 -23.09 32.56 -1.96
CA LEU A 415 -23.23 34.04 -2.14
C LEU A 415 -24.68 34.27 -2.46
N SER A 416 -25.52 34.32 -1.46
CA SER A 416 -26.76 35.06 -1.34
C SER A 416 -27.08 35.23 0.14
#